data_7a6c6474073f5db2e86b1dc86ce7ce07
#
_entry.id   7a6c6474073f5db2e86b1dc86ce7ce07
#
_cell.length_a   1.000
_cell.length_b   1.000
_cell.length_c   1.000
_cell.angle_alpha   90.00
_cell.angle_beta   90.00
_cell.angle_gamma   90.00
#
_symmetry.space_group_name_H-M   'P 1'
#
loop_
_entity.id
_entity.type
_entity.pdbx_description
1 polymer ?
#
loop_
_entity_poly.entity_id
_entity_poly.type
_entity_poly.pdbx_seq_one_letter_code
_entity_poly.pdbx_strand_id
1 'polypeptide(L)'
;MMDVATLLSAVKRKERTDQYVILAALFALDAHITSVTAKQIVETLQLHLGADVPTNVNASLRAYKAYVSPTDKGPPIRWSLMPKGIEHLRSVSGLALSIASDAESYRSDVGIVCALVHPELAAVMKALGGVGAWVEVGDARHAHIYRETNLSIEGGAKLRIVATTATSMGLTAAAIATTQLVLQFRPRLVAMIGIAAGTRSGDKQFGDVLVADPSVDYNSGKVVFEGGIRGFQPDPYPIGLDPRLRTVLQKYGSTHPLFGEIRQRWKSAVPSKPNRLHVGPVGAADQVIDDATLILEIQKNGRKLIGVEMETYGVYRAVYEAPEPKPRVVSFKAVCDFAAEKSDSWQEYAAFMAAEFAVEFVRREWTALWPKSQ
;
A
#
# COMPACT_ATOMS: atom_id res chain seq x y z
N MET A 1 -4.52 14.17 15.41
CA MET A 1 -3.23 14.83 15.70
C MET A 1 -3.51 15.96 16.67
N MET A 2 -2.82 16.03 17.79
CA MET A 2 -3.02 17.09 18.78
C MET A 2 -2.14 18.28 18.40
N ASP A 3 -2.74 19.45 18.20
CA ASP A 3 -2.01 20.64 17.77
C ASP A 3 -1.32 21.37 18.93
N VAL A 4 -0.41 22.28 18.61
CA VAL A 4 0.34 23.09 19.58
C VAL A 4 -0.59 23.92 20.45
N ALA A 5 -1.68 24.48 19.88
CA ALA A 5 -2.60 25.32 20.64
C ALA A 5 -3.29 24.54 21.76
N THR A 6 -3.73 23.32 21.49
CA THR A 6 -4.31 22.41 22.49
C THR A 6 -3.33 22.10 23.62
N LEU A 7 -2.08 21.76 23.28
CA LEU A 7 -1.04 21.49 24.27
C LEU A 7 -0.70 22.71 25.12
N LEU A 8 -0.57 23.87 24.50
CA LEU A 8 -0.30 25.11 25.23
C LEU A 8 -1.48 25.53 26.12
N SER A 9 -2.73 25.29 25.71
CA SER A 9 -3.89 25.64 26.51
C SER A 9 -4.10 24.78 27.73
N ALA A 10 -3.55 23.56 27.74
CA ALA A 10 -3.64 22.63 28.87
C ALA A 10 -2.87 23.09 30.11
N VAL A 11 -1.89 23.99 29.96
CA VAL A 11 -1.09 24.54 31.07
C VAL A 11 -1.29 26.05 31.14
N LYS A 12 -1.55 26.62 32.36
CA LYS A 12 -1.70 28.04 32.54
C LYS A 12 -0.46 28.78 32.07
N ARG A 13 -0.61 29.92 31.38
CA ARG A 13 0.48 30.69 30.77
C ARG A 13 1.65 30.95 31.73
N LYS A 14 1.36 31.21 33.00
CA LYS A 14 2.35 31.47 34.06
C LYS A 14 3.16 30.24 34.49
N GLU A 15 2.67 29.04 34.18
CA GLU A 15 3.25 27.76 34.58
C GLU A 15 3.99 27.08 33.41
N ARG A 16 3.93 27.68 32.21
CA ARG A 16 4.61 27.15 30.99
C ARG A 16 6.11 27.43 31.09
N THR A 17 6.89 26.38 31.18
CA THR A 17 8.36 26.51 31.04
C THR A 17 8.78 26.44 29.57
N ASP A 18 9.94 27.00 29.24
CA ASP A 18 10.53 26.88 27.88
C ASP A 18 10.65 25.41 27.46
N GLN A 19 11.01 24.55 28.42
CA GLN A 19 11.08 23.10 28.18
C GLN A 19 9.74 22.53 27.72
N TYR A 20 8.66 22.83 28.43
CA TYR A 20 7.31 22.37 28.07
C TYR A 20 6.91 22.89 26.68
N VAL A 21 7.11 24.16 26.42
CA VAL A 21 6.75 24.80 25.15
C VAL A 21 7.49 24.19 23.97
N ILE A 22 8.81 23.96 24.10
CA ILE A 22 9.63 23.34 23.03
C ILE A 22 9.22 21.87 22.83
N LEU A 23 8.99 21.11 23.90
CA LEU A 23 8.56 19.73 23.78
C LEU A 23 7.14 19.61 23.19
N ALA A 24 6.24 20.55 23.51
CA ALA A 24 4.90 20.61 22.90
C ALA A 24 4.96 20.87 21.39
N ALA A 25 5.85 21.77 20.95
CA ALA A 25 6.07 21.99 19.51
C ALA A 25 6.67 20.76 18.82
N LEU A 26 7.65 20.10 19.44
CA LEU A 26 8.22 18.86 18.94
C LEU A 26 7.15 17.76 18.80
N PHE A 27 6.26 17.63 19.77
CA PHE A 27 5.18 16.65 19.74
C PHE A 27 4.19 16.96 18.60
N ALA A 28 3.77 18.22 18.47
CA ALA A 28 2.84 18.65 17.42
C ALA A 28 3.43 18.58 16.00
N LEU A 29 4.75 18.64 15.87
CA LEU A 29 5.48 18.43 14.62
C LEU A 29 5.78 16.95 14.34
N ASP A 30 5.21 16.03 15.12
CA ASP A 30 5.48 14.61 15.04
C ASP A 30 6.98 14.24 15.10
N ALA A 31 7.76 15.01 15.90
CA ALA A 31 9.21 14.80 16.01
C ALA A 31 9.60 13.49 16.71
N HIS A 32 8.65 12.73 17.20
CA HIS A 32 8.80 11.35 17.65
C HIS A 32 8.78 10.35 16.49
N ILE A 33 8.31 10.78 15.30
CA ILE A 33 8.24 10.02 14.04
C ILE A 33 9.30 10.51 13.05
N THR A 34 9.34 11.83 12.85
CA THR A 34 10.25 12.50 11.91
C THR A 34 11.08 13.53 12.65
N SER A 35 12.36 13.56 12.37
CA SER A 35 13.24 14.57 12.98
C SER A 35 12.98 15.97 12.40
N VAL A 36 13.00 16.98 13.27
CA VAL A 36 12.74 18.39 12.91
C VAL A 36 13.91 19.29 13.27
N THR A 37 14.04 20.42 12.58
CA THR A 37 15.05 21.44 12.85
C THR A 37 14.56 22.43 13.91
N ALA A 38 15.48 23.09 14.59
CA ALA A 38 15.14 24.17 15.52
C ALA A 38 14.37 25.31 14.83
N LYS A 39 14.62 25.56 13.56
CA LYS A 39 13.90 26.55 12.75
C LYS A 39 12.42 26.20 12.64
N GLN A 40 12.08 24.95 12.33
CA GLN A 40 10.69 24.46 12.26
C GLN A 40 9.96 24.59 13.60
N ILE A 41 10.66 24.32 14.71
CA ILE A 41 10.12 24.51 16.07
C ILE A 41 9.79 25.98 16.31
N VAL A 42 10.72 26.89 16.02
CA VAL A 42 10.52 28.34 16.19
C VAL A 42 9.36 28.82 15.32
N GLU A 43 9.31 28.47 14.05
CA GLU A 43 8.23 28.84 13.13
C GLU A 43 6.86 28.38 13.64
N THR A 44 6.79 27.14 14.14
CA THR A 44 5.55 26.60 14.72
C THR A 44 5.14 27.36 15.98
N LEU A 45 6.07 27.68 16.86
CA LEU A 45 5.79 28.43 18.08
C LEU A 45 5.41 29.89 17.81
N GLN A 46 6.01 30.52 16.82
CA GLN A 46 5.71 31.91 16.43
C GLN A 46 4.24 32.11 16.05
N LEU A 47 3.61 31.12 15.43
CA LEU A 47 2.19 31.14 15.08
C LEU A 47 1.27 31.19 16.28
N HIS A 48 1.73 30.72 17.46
CA HIS A 48 0.88 30.59 18.67
C HIS A 48 1.30 31.50 19.82
N LEU A 49 2.57 31.90 19.90
CA LEU A 49 3.14 32.67 21.00
C LEU A 49 3.61 34.06 20.59
N GLY A 50 3.72 34.34 19.29
CA GLY A 50 4.23 35.64 18.81
C GLY A 50 5.63 35.96 19.32
N ALA A 51 5.76 37.01 20.12
CA ALA A 51 7.06 37.43 20.70
C ALA A 51 7.52 36.60 21.90
N ASP A 52 6.66 35.78 22.51
CA ASP A 52 6.95 34.96 23.69
C ASP A 52 7.62 33.61 23.34
N VAL A 53 8.19 33.48 22.15
CA VAL A 53 8.93 32.27 21.74
C VAL A 53 10.24 32.18 22.49
N PRO A 54 10.60 30.98 23.03
CA PRO A 54 11.86 30.78 23.72
C PRO A 54 13.07 31.21 22.88
N THR A 55 13.97 31.95 23.46
CA THR A 55 15.23 32.34 22.81
C THR A 55 16.22 31.17 22.77
N ASN A 56 17.00 31.06 21.71
CA ASN A 56 18.05 30.05 21.55
C ASN A 56 17.58 28.58 21.70
N VAL A 57 16.54 28.20 20.96
CA VAL A 57 15.95 26.84 20.96
C VAL A 57 16.99 25.73 20.79
N ASN A 58 18.05 25.93 19.97
CA ASN A 58 19.12 24.96 19.80
C ASN A 58 19.92 24.70 21.10
N ALA A 59 20.18 25.72 21.88
CA ALA A 59 20.88 25.54 23.17
C ALA A 59 19.97 24.81 24.17
N SER A 60 18.70 25.16 24.22
CA SER A 60 17.70 24.50 25.04
C SER A 60 17.58 23.01 24.70
N LEU A 61 17.50 22.66 23.41
CA LEU A 61 17.44 21.26 22.97
C LEU A 61 18.69 20.46 23.38
N ARG A 62 19.87 21.07 23.32
CA ARG A 62 21.11 20.43 23.81
C ARG A 62 21.09 20.19 25.32
N ALA A 63 20.42 21.06 26.07
CA ALA A 63 20.26 20.90 27.53
C ALA A 63 19.25 19.80 27.88
N TYR A 64 18.26 19.54 27.02
CA TYR A 64 17.16 18.59 27.25
C TYR A 64 17.47 17.15 26.81
N LYS A 65 18.71 16.69 26.94
CA LYS A 65 19.19 15.36 26.50
C LYS A 65 18.38 14.17 27.00
N ALA A 66 17.65 14.31 28.10
CA ALA A 66 16.79 13.26 28.62
C ALA A 66 15.49 13.10 27.82
N TYR A 67 15.10 14.10 27.05
CA TYR A 67 13.80 14.21 26.38
C TYR A 67 13.88 14.27 24.86
N VAL A 68 15.04 14.65 24.32
CA VAL A 68 15.28 14.83 22.88
C VAL A 68 16.61 14.23 22.49
N SER A 69 16.72 13.77 21.25
CA SER A 69 17.96 13.24 20.67
C SER A 69 18.26 13.93 19.34
N PRO A 70 19.51 14.32 19.09
CA PRO A 70 19.91 14.74 17.74
C PRO A 70 20.00 13.51 16.83
N THR A 71 19.40 13.61 15.66
CA THR A 71 19.41 12.53 14.64
C THR A 71 20.50 12.73 13.60
N ASP A 72 20.98 13.99 13.44
CA ASP A 72 22.05 14.34 12.53
C ASP A 72 23.16 15.12 13.27
N LYS A 73 24.42 14.83 12.92
CA LYS A 73 25.59 15.54 13.48
C LYS A 73 26.00 16.76 12.64
N GLY A 74 25.44 16.91 11.43
CA GLY A 74 25.74 18.02 10.52
C GLY A 74 24.69 19.15 10.58
N PRO A 75 25.06 20.40 10.19
CA PRO A 75 24.11 21.50 10.10
C PRO A 75 23.17 21.33 8.87
N PRO A 76 21.85 21.57 9.00
CA PRO A 76 21.16 21.91 10.23
C PRO A 76 20.93 20.66 11.12
N ILE A 77 21.23 20.78 12.42
CA ILE A 77 20.96 19.70 13.39
C ILE A 77 19.46 19.43 13.41
N ARG A 78 19.10 18.15 13.28
CA ARG A 78 17.72 17.66 13.40
C ARG A 78 17.53 16.99 14.76
N TRP A 79 16.34 17.12 15.31
CA TRP A 79 15.99 16.67 16.65
C TRP A 79 14.79 15.75 16.61
N SER A 80 14.83 14.69 17.41
CA SER A 80 13.70 13.78 17.64
C SER A 80 13.25 13.86 19.10
N LEU A 81 11.94 13.77 19.31
CA LEU A 81 11.35 13.69 20.65
C LEU A 81 11.40 12.24 21.15
N MET A 82 12.01 12.05 22.33
CA MET A 82 12.13 10.73 22.96
C MET A 82 10.89 10.38 23.79
N PRO A 83 10.61 9.08 24.06
CA PRO A 83 9.48 8.64 24.89
C PRO A 83 9.39 9.36 26.24
N LYS A 84 10.52 9.59 26.90
CA LYS A 84 10.61 10.31 28.17
C LYS A 84 10.17 11.78 28.08
N GLY A 85 10.37 12.42 26.90
CA GLY A 85 9.87 13.76 26.65
C GLY A 85 8.34 13.79 26.55
N ILE A 86 7.74 12.76 26.00
CA ILE A 86 6.29 12.62 25.90
C ILE A 86 5.68 12.31 27.26
N GLU A 87 6.31 11.47 28.07
CA GLU A 87 5.89 11.24 29.46
C GLU A 87 5.91 12.54 30.27
N HIS A 88 6.94 13.35 30.08
CA HIS A 88 7.02 14.67 30.73
C HIS A 88 5.88 15.60 30.27
N LEU A 89 5.58 15.67 28.97
CA LEU A 89 4.43 16.43 28.46
C LEU A 89 3.11 15.95 29.08
N ARG A 90 2.91 14.63 29.19
CA ARG A 90 1.71 14.05 29.85
C ARG A 90 1.60 14.48 31.31
N SER A 91 2.70 14.38 32.04
CA SER A 91 2.71 14.72 33.49
C SER A 91 2.40 16.18 33.75
N VAL A 92 2.85 17.08 32.85
CA VAL A 92 2.66 18.53 33.01
C VAL A 92 1.30 18.99 32.46
N SER A 93 0.85 18.45 31.34
CA SER A 93 -0.40 18.88 30.72
C SER A 93 -1.65 18.22 31.29
N GLY A 94 -1.51 17.05 31.95
CA GLY A 94 -2.64 16.22 32.35
C GLY A 94 -3.41 15.61 31.18
N LEU A 95 -2.98 15.85 29.95
CA LEU A 95 -3.62 15.32 28.75
C LEU A 95 -3.24 13.85 28.54
N ALA A 96 -4.22 13.04 28.13
CA ALA A 96 -3.96 11.71 27.60
C ALA A 96 -3.27 11.85 26.24
N LEU A 97 -1.99 12.25 26.25
CA LEU A 97 -1.15 12.21 25.06
C LEU A 97 -0.95 10.73 24.73
N SER A 98 -1.82 10.15 23.92
CA SER A 98 -1.46 8.91 23.28
C SER A 98 -0.29 9.26 22.36
N ILE A 99 0.88 8.67 22.66
CA ILE A 99 1.64 8.17 21.55
C ILE A 99 0.66 7.16 20.97
N ALA A 100 -0.04 7.47 19.88
CA ALA A 100 -0.22 6.43 18.93
C ALA A 100 1.22 5.97 18.72
N SER A 101 1.59 4.83 19.28
CA SER A 101 2.90 4.30 19.05
C SER A 101 2.98 4.29 17.54
N ASP A 102 4.07 4.76 16.98
CA ASP A 102 4.28 4.73 15.53
C ASP A 102 4.03 3.32 14.99
N ALA A 103 4.09 2.34 15.87
CA ALA A 103 3.70 0.97 15.72
C ALA A 103 2.18 0.71 15.54
N GLU A 104 1.27 1.61 15.91
CA GLU A 104 -0.18 1.32 15.95
C GLU A 104 -1.03 2.17 15.00
N SER A 105 -0.46 3.05 14.17
CA SER A 105 -1.23 3.88 13.24
C SER A 105 -0.89 3.62 11.77
N TYR A 106 -1.91 3.61 10.92
CA TYR A 106 -1.73 3.69 9.48
C TYR A 106 -1.29 5.10 9.10
N ARG A 107 -0.34 5.22 8.14
CA ARG A 107 0.20 6.50 7.65
C ARG A 107 -0.25 6.85 6.24
N SER A 108 -0.75 5.87 5.50
CA SER A 108 -1.38 6.06 4.19
C SER A 108 -2.64 5.21 4.11
N ASP A 109 -3.48 5.51 3.15
CA ASP A 109 -4.71 4.77 2.96
C ASP A 109 -4.49 3.57 2.05
N VAL A 110 -3.87 3.76 0.89
CA VAL A 110 -3.63 2.69 -0.07
C VAL A 110 -2.16 2.67 -0.49
N GLY A 111 -1.53 1.50 -0.37
CA GLY A 111 -0.26 1.18 -0.99
C GLY A 111 -0.49 0.35 -2.25
N ILE A 112 0.03 0.80 -3.38
CA ILE A 112 -0.08 0.10 -4.66
C ILE A 112 1.28 -0.48 -5.03
N VAL A 113 1.29 -1.77 -5.38
CA VAL A 113 2.46 -2.48 -5.90
C VAL A 113 2.15 -2.95 -7.32
N CYS A 114 3.04 -2.65 -8.26
CA CYS A 114 3.00 -3.16 -9.62
C CYS A 114 4.28 -3.96 -9.90
N ALA A 115 4.24 -4.92 -10.81
CA ALA A 115 5.44 -5.63 -11.27
C ALA A 115 6.23 -4.77 -12.26
N LEU A 116 5.52 -4.08 -13.16
CA LEU A 116 6.07 -3.37 -14.30
C LEU A 116 5.81 -1.87 -14.25
N VAL A 117 6.80 -1.06 -14.64
CA VAL A 117 6.61 0.37 -14.85
C VAL A 117 5.64 0.59 -16.03
N HIS A 118 5.81 -0.14 -17.11
CA HIS A 118 4.91 -0.23 -18.26
C HIS A 118 4.52 -1.68 -18.49
N PRO A 119 3.23 -1.94 -18.73
CA PRO A 119 2.11 -1.00 -18.80
C PRO A 119 1.44 -0.72 -17.44
N GLU A 120 1.76 -1.45 -16.36
CA GLU A 120 0.98 -1.53 -15.12
C GLU A 120 0.96 -0.20 -14.32
N LEU A 121 2.14 0.27 -13.85
CA LEU A 121 2.19 1.52 -13.07
C LEU A 121 1.74 2.72 -13.92
N ALA A 122 2.07 2.74 -15.22
CA ALA A 122 1.62 3.79 -16.12
C ALA A 122 0.09 3.85 -16.20
N ALA A 123 -0.61 2.71 -16.25
CA ALA A 123 -2.06 2.64 -16.24
C ALA A 123 -2.63 3.14 -14.89
N VAL A 124 -2.04 2.75 -13.76
CA VAL A 124 -2.41 3.24 -12.42
C VAL A 124 -2.26 4.76 -12.33
N MET A 125 -1.12 5.29 -12.79
CA MET A 125 -0.89 6.73 -12.77
C MET A 125 -1.90 7.49 -13.63
N LYS A 126 -2.26 6.94 -14.77
CA LYS A 126 -3.28 7.51 -15.68
C LYS A 126 -4.68 7.50 -15.04
N ALA A 127 -5.08 6.41 -14.40
CA ALA A 127 -6.38 6.28 -13.72
C ALA A 127 -6.52 7.24 -12.51
N LEU A 128 -5.40 7.63 -11.91
CA LEU A 128 -5.33 8.54 -10.77
C LEU A 128 -4.90 9.98 -11.16
N GLY A 129 -5.26 10.44 -12.34
CA GLY A 129 -5.11 11.84 -12.76
C GLY A 129 -3.91 12.13 -13.65
N GLY A 130 -3.18 11.11 -14.11
CA GLY A 130 -2.00 11.24 -14.98
C GLY A 130 -0.71 11.57 -14.23
N VAL A 131 0.40 11.58 -14.96
CA VAL A 131 1.75 11.74 -14.38
C VAL A 131 1.88 13.02 -13.54
N GLY A 132 1.29 14.12 -13.97
CA GLY A 132 1.35 15.41 -13.26
C GLY A 132 0.62 15.46 -11.91
N ALA A 133 -0.20 14.44 -11.59
CA ALA A 133 -0.89 14.34 -10.31
C ALA A 133 -0.04 13.63 -9.22
N TRP A 134 1.15 13.15 -9.59
CA TRP A 134 2.01 12.36 -8.72
C TRP A 134 3.28 13.10 -8.34
N VAL A 135 3.70 12.93 -7.10
CA VAL A 135 4.98 13.43 -6.60
C VAL A 135 5.83 12.25 -6.14
N GLU A 136 7.12 12.34 -6.36
CA GLU A 136 8.07 11.37 -5.86
C GLU A 136 8.31 11.62 -4.37
N VAL A 137 8.24 10.55 -3.55
CA VAL A 137 8.33 10.62 -2.09
C VAL A 137 9.28 9.55 -1.56
N GLY A 138 9.73 9.74 -0.32
CA GLY A 138 10.64 8.80 0.34
C GLY A 138 12.09 9.30 0.31
N ASP A 139 12.99 8.44 0.80
CA ASP A 139 14.42 8.75 0.90
C ASP A 139 15.16 8.17 -0.32
N ALA A 140 16.01 8.96 -0.95
CA ALA A 140 16.83 8.54 -2.10
C ALA A 140 17.78 7.35 -1.81
N ARG A 141 17.95 6.99 -0.54
CA ARG A 141 18.70 5.78 -0.12
C ARG A 141 17.94 4.47 -0.33
N HIS A 142 16.61 4.52 -0.56
CA HIS A 142 15.83 3.33 -0.87
C HIS A 142 16.03 2.88 -2.31
N ALA A 143 16.08 1.56 -2.51
CA ALA A 143 16.18 0.98 -3.86
C ALA A 143 14.90 1.16 -4.68
N HIS A 144 13.76 1.38 -4.03
CA HIS A 144 12.46 1.56 -4.68
C HIS A 144 12.11 3.04 -4.79
N ILE A 145 11.55 3.43 -5.93
CA ILE A 145 10.97 4.76 -6.14
C ILE A 145 9.51 4.70 -5.72
N TYR A 146 9.13 5.60 -4.81
CA TYR A 146 7.75 5.73 -4.36
C TYR A 146 7.14 7.01 -4.94
N ARG A 147 5.88 6.91 -5.36
CA ARG A 147 5.11 8.03 -5.87
C ARG A 147 3.82 8.16 -5.10
N GLU A 148 3.44 9.39 -4.79
CA GLU A 148 2.28 9.70 -3.97
C GLU A 148 1.29 10.57 -4.75
N THR A 149 0.00 10.29 -4.55
CA THR A 149 -1.11 11.11 -5.02
C THR A 149 -2.28 11.01 -4.06
N ASN A 150 -3.36 11.71 -4.35
CA ASN A 150 -4.60 11.65 -3.58
C ASN A 150 -5.77 11.20 -4.46
N LEU A 151 -6.64 10.35 -3.91
CA LEU A 151 -7.89 9.94 -4.51
C LEU A 151 -9.07 10.54 -3.74
N SER A 152 -9.89 11.36 -4.39
CA SER A 152 -11.15 11.81 -3.81
C SER A 152 -12.20 10.71 -3.86
N ILE A 153 -12.87 10.47 -2.73
CA ILE A 153 -13.95 9.49 -2.61
C ILE A 153 -15.29 10.18 -2.36
N GLU A 154 -16.38 9.42 -2.43
CA GLU A 154 -17.69 9.91 -2.08
C GLU A 154 -17.71 10.49 -0.66
N GLY A 155 -18.38 11.65 -0.47
CA GLY A 155 -18.35 12.38 0.81
C GLY A 155 -17.20 13.37 0.96
N GLY A 156 -16.37 13.58 -0.10
CA GLY A 156 -15.35 14.63 -0.16
C GLY A 156 -14.03 14.33 0.56
N ALA A 157 -13.90 13.17 1.18
CA ALA A 157 -12.64 12.77 1.79
C ALA A 157 -11.59 12.44 0.71
N LYS A 158 -10.31 12.70 1.02
CA LYS A 158 -9.17 12.38 0.16
C LYS A 158 -8.37 11.26 0.79
N LEU A 159 -8.11 10.22 0.03
CA LEU A 159 -7.26 9.10 0.41
C LEU A 159 -5.83 9.36 -0.06
N ARG A 160 -4.86 9.13 0.81
CA ARG A 160 -3.44 9.16 0.49
C ARG A 160 -3.04 7.84 -0.17
N ILE A 161 -2.61 7.92 -1.42
CA ILE A 161 -2.19 6.76 -2.23
C ILE A 161 -0.68 6.81 -2.43
N VAL A 162 0.01 5.70 -2.14
CA VAL A 162 1.44 5.55 -2.42
C VAL A 162 1.64 4.36 -3.34
N ALA A 163 2.39 4.52 -4.42
CA ALA A 163 2.66 3.46 -5.39
C ALA A 163 4.15 3.23 -5.59
N THR A 164 4.50 1.97 -5.86
CA THR A 164 5.85 1.54 -6.24
C THR A 164 5.80 0.38 -7.23
N THR A 165 6.95 0.07 -7.84
CA THR A 165 7.12 -1.16 -8.62
C THR A 165 8.15 -2.06 -7.97
N ALA A 166 8.02 -3.36 -8.18
CA ALA A 166 9.10 -4.30 -7.93
C ALA A 166 10.30 -3.98 -8.85
N THR A 167 11.51 -4.33 -8.42
CA THR A 167 12.73 -4.10 -9.22
C THR A 167 12.91 -5.14 -10.33
N SER A 168 12.20 -6.25 -10.25
CA SER A 168 12.08 -7.30 -11.26
C SER A 168 10.75 -8.02 -11.07
N MET A 169 10.34 -8.81 -12.06
CA MET A 169 9.22 -9.73 -11.92
C MET A 169 9.54 -10.83 -10.92
N GLY A 170 8.52 -11.41 -10.29
CA GLY A 170 8.61 -12.58 -9.44
C GLY A 170 8.21 -12.35 -7.98
N LEU A 171 7.93 -13.47 -7.30
CA LEU A 171 7.43 -13.52 -5.93
C LEU A 171 8.35 -12.80 -4.94
N THR A 172 9.65 -13.06 -5.05
CA THR A 172 10.65 -12.50 -4.13
C THR A 172 10.75 -10.98 -4.26
N ALA A 173 10.85 -10.45 -5.48
CA ALA A 173 10.96 -9.02 -5.71
C ALA A 173 9.67 -8.28 -5.28
N ALA A 174 8.51 -8.86 -5.56
CA ALA A 174 7.21 -8.32 -5.14
C ALA A 174 7.06 -8.33 -3.62
N ALA A 175 7.50 -9.39 -2.94
CA ALA A 175 7.49 -9.47 -1.48
C ALA A 175 8.40 -8.41 -0.84
N ILE A 176 9.61 -8.19 -1.37
CA ILE A 176 10.54 -7.16 -0.88
C ILE A 176 9.93 -5.77 -1.08
N ALA A 177 9.43 -5.45 -2.28
CA ALA A 177 8.83 -4.16 -2.58
C ALA A 177 7.64 -3.87 -1.65
N THR A 178 6.79 -4.87 -1.42
CA THR A 178 5.63 -4.78 -0.52
C THR A 178 6.05 -4.57 0.92
N THR A 179 7.02 -5.34 1.41
CA THR A 179 7.54 -5.21 2.78
C THR A 179 8.10 -3.80 3.01
N GLN A 180 8.91 -3.28 2.09
CA GLN A 180 9.46 -1.93 2.18
C GLN A 180 8.37 -0.87 2.17
N LEU A 181 7.38 -0.99 1.29
CA LEU A 181 6.24 -0.08 1.22
C LEU A 181 5.43 -0.11 2.52
N VAL A 182 5.14 -1.29 3.07
CA VAL A 182 4.38 -1.45 4.32
C VAL A 182 5.14 -0.84 5.49
N LEU A 183 6.42 -1.10 5.63
CA LEU A 183 7.23 -0.57 6.74
C LEU A 183 7.35 0.96 6.68
N GLN A 184 7.49 1.52 5.48
CA GLN A 184 7.71 2.96 5.30
C GLN A 184 6.41 3.78 5.34
N PHE A 185 5.34 3.30 4.70
CA PHE A 185 4.11 4.08 4.49
C PHE A 185 2.89 3.54 5.23
N ARG A 186 2.96 2.35 5.83
CA ARG A 186 1.92 1.75 6.69
C ARG A 186 0.50 1.95 6.13
N PRO A 187 0.21 1.43 4.93
CA PRO A 187 -1.10 1.59 4.30
C PRO A 187 -2.18 0.79 5.04
N ARG A 188 -3.43 1.23 4.95
CA ARG A 188 -4.61 0.44 5.38
C ARG A 188 -4.91 -0.71 4.43
N LEU A 189 -4.69 -0.47 3.13
CA LEU A 189 -4.89 -1.44 2.07
C LEU A 189 -3.62 -1.54 1.23
N VAL A 190 -3.16 -2.74 0.94
CA VAL A 190 -2.18 -3.00 -0.12
C VAL A 190 -2.93 -3.58 -1.33
N ALA A 191 -2.78 -2.95 -2.47
CA ALA A 191 -3.35 -3.40 -3.74
C ALA A 191 -2.23 -3.79 -4.71
N MET A 192 -2.18 -5.06 -5.14
CA MET A 192 -1.38 -5.48 -6.28
C MET A 192 -2.18 -5.24 -7.55
N ILE A 193 -1.69 -4.39 -8.46
CA ILE A 193 -2.38 -4.04 -9.69
C ILE A 193 -1.51 -4.39 -10.88
N GLY A 194 -2.06 -5.13 -11.86
CA GLY A 194 -1.29 -5.50 -13.02
C GLY A 194 -2.03 -6.45 -13.97
N ILE A 195 -1.25 -7.26 -14.69
CA ILE A 195 -1.73 -8.19 -15.69
C ILE A 195 -1.45 -9.64 -15.28
N ALA A 196 -2.19 -10.58 -15.88
CA ALA A 196 -2.04 -12.01 -15.62
C ALA A 196 -2.46 -12.83 -16.84
N ALA A 197 -1.99 -14.07 -16.89
CA ALA A 197 -2.53 -15.06 -17.82
C ALA A 197 -3.83 -15.65 -17.23
N GLY A 198 -4.92 -15.62 -18.00
CA GLY A 198 -6.17 -16.28 -17.66
C GLY A 198 -6.12 -17.79 -17.94
N THR A 199 -6.83 -18.59 -17.15
CA THR A 199 -7.11 -19.98 -17.55
C THR A 199 -8.26 -20.01 -18.55
N ARG A 200 -8.22 -20.92 -19.55
CA ARG A 200 -9.30 -21.06 -20.56
C ARG A 200 -10.62 -21.59 -19.98
N SER A 201 -10.64 -22.01 -18.74
CA SER A 201 -11.86 -22.42 -18.05
C SER A 201 -12.73 -21.21 -17.72
N GLY A 202 -14.07 -21.33 -17.92
CA GLY A 202 -15.02 -20.33 -17.42
C GLY A 202 -15.23 -19.11 -18.31
N ASP A 203 -15.03 -19.20 -19.62
CA ASP A 203 -15.39 -18.17 -20.62
C ASP A 203 -14.76 -16.79 -20.36
N LYS A 204 -13.51 -16.79 -19.88
CA LYS A 204 -12.74 -15.55 -19.68
C LYS A 204 -12.27 -14.94 -21.00
N GLN A 205 -12.08 -13.64 -20.98
CA GLN A 205 -11.56 -12.90 -22.12
C GLN A 205 -10.52 -11.86 -21.69
N PHE A 206 -9.84 -11.27 -22.68
CA PHE A 206 -8.87 -10.21 -22.42
C PHE A 206 -9.50 -9.04 -21.66
N GLY A 207 -8.79 -8.52 -20.67
CA GLY A 207 -9.26 -7.43 -19.82
C GLY A 207 -10.25 -7.83 -18.72
N ASP A 208 -10.63 -9.11 -18.60
CA ASP A 208 -11.36 -9.60 -17.42
C ASP A 208 -10.48 -9.45 -16.18
N VAL A 209 -11.04 -8.91 -15.08
CA VAL A 209 -10.30 -8.70 -13.86
C VAL A 209 -10.34 -9.92 -12.97
N LEU A 210 -9.18 -10.39 -12.56
CA LEU A 210 -8.98 -11.51 -11.66
C LEU A 210 -8.61 -10.97 -10.26
N VAL A 211 -9.30 -11.47 -9.23
CA VAL A 211 -8.96 -11.22 -7.82
C VAL A 211 -8.61 -12.55 -7.17
N ALA A 212 -7.41 -12.63 -6.62
CA ALA A 212 -6.93 -13.84 -5.97
C ALA A 212 -7.63 -14.09 -4.64
N ASP A 213 -8.36 -15.19 -4.55
CA ASP A 213 -8.97 -15.69 -3.32
C ASP A 213 -9.10 -17.23 -3.35
N PRO A 214 -8.06 -17.95 -2.90
CA PRO A 214 -6.76 -17.49 -2.43
C PRO A 214 -5.72 -17.26 -3.53
N SER A 215 -4.60 -16.60 -3.17
CA SER A 215 -3.36 -16.71 -3.94
C SER A 215 -2.58 -17.93 -3.50
N VAL A 216 -1.95 -18.63 -4.45
CA VAL A 216 -1.29 -19.93 -4.24
C VAL A 216 0.05 -19.97 -4.95
N ASP A 217 1.13 -20.25 -4.22
CA ASP A 217 2.40 -20.61 -4.85
C ASP A 217 2.30 -22.05 -5.38
N TYR A 218 2.17 -22.20 -6.71
CA TYR A 218 2.04 -23.53 -7.32
C TYR A 218 3.38 -24.27 -7.47
N ASN A 219 4.51 -23.61 -7.23
CA ASN A 219 5.83 -24.24 -7.20
C ASN A 219 6.21 -24.74 -5.80
N SER A 220 5.39 -24.47 -4.77
CA SER A 220 5.61 -24.99 -3.42
C SER A 220 5.28 -26.46 -3.35
N GLY A 221 6.28 -27.30 -3.04
CA GLY A 221 6.09 -28.74 -2.93
C GLY A 221 7.38 -29.53 -2.99
N LYS A 222 7.22 -30.86 -3.13
CA LYS A 222 8.32 -31.83 -3.16
C LYS A 222 8.51 -32.41 -4.55
N VAL A 223 9.74 -32.35 -5.06
CA VAL A 223 10.15 -33.08 -6.26
C VAL A 223 10.48 -34.50 -5.84
N VAL A 224 9.85 -35.48 -6.47
CA VAL A 224 10.07 -36.91 -6.25
C VAL A 224 10.60 -37.58 -7.51
N PHE A 225 11.33 -38.68 -7.34
CA PHE A 225 11.79 -39.52 -8.42
C PHE A 225 11.47 -40.98 -8.08
N GLU A 226 10.42 -41.50 -8.70
CA GLU A 226 9.91 -42.83 -8.43
C GLU A 226 9.75 -43.63 -9.75
N GLY A 227 10.20 -44.88 -9.76
CA GLY A 227 10.10 -45.72 -10.96
C GLY A 227 10.80 -45.14 -12.20
N GLY A 228 11.86 -44.36 -12.04
CA GLY A 228 12.57 -43.73 -13.17
C GLY A 228 11.89 -42.43 -13.69
N ILE A 229 10.80 -41.99 -13.09
CA ILE A 229 10.02 -40.81 -13.51
C ILE A 229 10.10 -39.73 -12.45
N ARG A 230 10.39 -38.49 -12.89
CA ARG A 230 10.34 -37.30 -12.06
C ARG A 230 8.90 -36.83 -11.89
N GLY A 231 8.47 -36.67 -10.66
CA GLY A 231 7.14 -36.16 -10.33
C GLY A 231 7.23 -34.93 -9.39
N PHE A 232 6.12 -34.24 -9.23
CA PHE A 232 5.96 -33.13 -8.30
C PHE A 232 4.75 -33.38 -7.40
N GLN A 233 4.96 -33.28 -6.09
CA GLN A 233 3.91 -33.37 -5.07
C GLN A 233 3.68 -31.98 -4.50
N PRO A 234 2.57 -31.28 -4.85
CA PRO A 234 2.29 -29.94 -4.35
C PRO A 234 2.05 -29.92 -2.85
N ASP A 235 2.61 -28.91 -2.18
CA ASP A 235 2.32 -28.58 -0.77
C ASP A 235 2.15 -27.06 -0.62
N PRO A 236 1.09 -26.50 -1.21
CA PRO A 236 0.89 -25.05 -1.25
C PRO A 236 0.38 -24.54 0.10
N TYR A 237 0.69 -23.25 0.38
CA TYR A 237 0.21 -22.51 1.53
C TYR A 237 -0.71 -21.37 1.06
N PRO A 238 -2.01 -21.62 0.81
CA PRO A 238 -2.91 -20.63 0.24
C PRO A 238 -3.16 -19.45 1.17
N ILE A 239 -3.11 -18.22 0.64
CA ILE A 239 -3.42 -17.01 1.40
C ILE A 239 -4.67 -16.36 0.79
N GLY A 240 -5.75 -16.32 1.59
CA GLY A 240 -7.04 -15.78 1.17
C GLY A 240 -7.22 -14.29 1.46
N LEU A 241 -8.30 -13.74 0.93
CA LEU A 241 -8.73 -12.38 1.22
C LEU A 241 -9.27 -12.23 2.65
N ASP A 242 -9.14 -11.02 3.18
CA ASP A 242 -9.92 -10.58 4.33
C ASP A 242 -11.42 -10.80 4.07
N PRO A 243 -12.20 -11.33 5.05
CA PRO A 243 -13.63 -11.61 4.87
C PRO A 243 -14.45 -10.38 4.44
N ARG A 244 -14.09 -9.18 4.91
CA ARG A 244 -14.78 -7.94 4.54
C ARG A 244 -14.57 -7.59 3.07
N LEU A 245 -13.31 -7.71 2.58
CA LEU A 245 -13.00 -7.52 1.16
C LEU A 245 -13.77 -8.52 0.29
N ARG A 246 -13.81 -9.80 0.69
CA ARG A 246 -14.58 -10.84 -0.03
C ARG A 246 -16.04 -10.47 -0.14
N THR A 247 -16.67 -10.05 0.96
CA THR A 247 -18.09 -9.64 0.98
C THR A 247 -18.36 -8.45 0.07
N VAL A 248 -17.48 -7.44 0.11
CA VAL A 248 -17.63 -6.22 -0.72
C VAL A 248 -17.46 -6.54 -2.21
N LEU A 249 -16.50 -7.41 -2.56
CA LEU A 249 -16.28 -7.82 -3.96
C LEU A 249 -17.47 -8.59 -4.55
N GLN A 250 -18.28 -9.28 -3.73
CA GLN A 250 -19.49 -9.96 -4.19
C GLN A 250 -20.54 -9.03 -4.83
N LYS A 251 -20.50 -7.73 -4.53
CA LYS A 251 -21.35 -6.73 -5.19
C LYS A 251 -21.07 -6.61 -6.69
N TYR A 252 -19.83 -6.93 -7.11
CA TYR A 252 -19.35 -6.79 -8.49
C TYR A 252 -19.50 -8.11 -9.26
N GLY A 253 -20.72 -8.66 -9.28
CA GLY A 253 -21.02 -9.86 -10.04
C GLY A 253 -20.74 -9.70 -11.55
N SER A 254 -20.91 -10.78 -12.32
CA SER A 254 -20.50 -10.90 -13.72
C SER A 254 -21.08 -9.86 -14.70
N THR A 255 -22.09 -9.09 -14.29
CA THR A 255 -22.81 -8.10 -15.15
C THR A 255 -22.81 -6.70 -14.54
N HIS A 256 -21.91 -6.40 -13.64
CA HIS A 256 -21.89 -5.09 -12.98
C HIS A 256 -21.61 -3.97 -14.00
N PRO A 257 -22.39 -2.87 -14.01
CA PRO A 257 -22.32 -1.81 -15.04
C PRO A 257 -20.97 -1.09 -15.10
N LEU A 258 -20.21 -1.09 -14.00
CA LEU A 258 -18.89 -0.47 -13.92
C LEU A 258 -17.95 -0.92 -15.05
N PHE A 259 -17.99 -2.20 -15.45
CA PHE A 259 -17.16 -2.68 -16.53
C PHE A 259 -17.49 -2.02 -17.88
N GLY A 260 -18.77 -1.74 -18.13
CA GLY A 260 -19.21 -0.95 -19.30
C GLY A 260 -18.70 0.49 -19.23
N GLU A 261 -18.80 1.13 -18.07
CA GLU A 261 -18.32 2.50 -17.85
C GLU A 261 -16.81 2.62 -18.08
N ILE A 262 -16.02 1.68 -17.52
CA ILE A 262 -14.56 1.64 -17.71
C ILE A 262 -14.23 1.44 -19.18
N ARG A 263 -14.86 0.46 -19.81
CA ARG A 263 -14.61 0.11 -21.21
C ARG A 263 -14.82 1.28 -22.18
N GLN A 264 -15.80 2.14 -21.93
CA GLN A 264 -16.07 3.33 -22.75
C GLN A 264 -14.93 4.36 -22.71
N ARG A 265 -14.09 4.33 -21.66
CA ARG A 265 -12.92 5.22 -21.54
C ARG A 265 -11.74 4.77 -22.42
N TRP A 266 -11.72 3.52 -22.87
CA TRP A 266 -10.70 3.00 -23.77
C TRP A 266 -10.97 3.40 -25.21
N LYS A 267 -9.95 3.86 -25.95
CA LYS A 267 -10.10 4.45 -27.29
C LYS A 267 -9.71 3.52 -28.44
N SER A 268 -9.17 2.34 -28.11
CA SER A 268 -8.71 1.35 -29.10
C SER A 268 -9.62 0.12 -29.11
N ALA A 269 -9.21 -0.96 -29.78
CA ALA A 269 -9.94 -2.21 -29.85
C ALA A 269 -10.27 -2.77 -28.48
N VAL A 270 -11.45 -3.35 -28.33
CA VAL A 270 -11.93 -4.01 -27.12
C VAL A 270 -12.45 -5.41 -27.48
N PRO A 271 -12.42 -6.39 -26.54
CA PRO A 271 -12.99 -7.71 -26.78
C PRO A 271 -14.49 -7.65 -27.12
N SER A 272 -14.98 -8.66 -27.81
CA SER A 272 -16.38 -8.68 -28.28
C SER A 272 -17.42 -8.76 -27.17
N LYS A 273 -17.10 -9.51 -26.09
CA LYS A 273 -17.99 -9.68 -24.93
C LYS A 273 -17.72 -8.60 -23.85
N PRO A 274 -18.69 -8.30 -22.95
CA PRO A 274 -18.46 -7.45 -21.79
C PRO A 274 -17.41 -8.05 -20.82
N ASN A 275 -16.54 -7.20 -20.28
CA ASN A 275 -15.60 -7.63 -19.26
C ASN A 275 -16.28 -7.93 -17.92
N ARG A 276 -15.63 -8.76 -17.09
CA ARG A 276 -16.17 -9.26 -15.83
C ARG A 276 -15.12 -9.31 -14.74
N LEU A 277 -15.59 -9.40 -13.49
CA LEU A 277 -14.78 -9.77 -12.34
C LEU A 277 -14.85 -11.28 -12.11
N HIS A 278 -13.69 -11.89 -11.89
CA HIS A 278 -13.57 -13.26 -11.43
C HIS A 278 -12.83 -13.26 -10.09
N VAL A 279 -13.44 -13.83 -9.06
CA VAL A 279 -12.83 -14.02 -7.74
C VAL A 279 -12.61 -15.52 -7.53
N GLY A 280 -11.38 -15.92 -7.31
CA GLY A 280 -11.03 -17.33 -7.15
C GLY A 280 -9.54 -17.56 -7.00
N PRO A 281 -9.11 -18.84 -6.91
CA PRO A 281 -7.70 -19.15 -6.76
C PRO A 281 -6.88 -18.66 -7.96
N VAL A 282 -5.80 -17.91 -7.66
CA VAL A 282 -4.80 -17.49 -8.66
C VAL A 282 -3.47 -18.13 -8.28
N GLY A 283 -2.85 -18.80 -9.25
CA GLY A 283 -1.52 -19.38 -9.09
C GLY A 283 -0.44 -18.33 -9.34
N ALA A 284 0.58 -18.32 -8.50
CA ALA A 284 1.74 -17.45 -8.65
C ALA A 284 3.03 -18.28 -8.55
N ALA A 285 4.04 -17.95 -9.36
CA ALA A 285 5.39 -18.51 -9.25
C ALA A 285 6.39 -17.70 -10.11
N ASP A 286 7.68 -17.87 -9.85
CA ASP A 286 8.77 -17.17 -10.55
C ASP A 286 9.04 -17.71 -11.97
N GLN A 287 7.97 -18.00 -12.73
CA GLN A 287 8.06 -18.57 -14.07
C GLN A 287 7.07 -17.91 -15.04
N VAL A 288 7.60 -17.48 -16.16
CA VAL A 288 6.77 -17.11 -17.30
C VAL A 288 6.36 -18.40 -18.03
N ILE A 289 5.06 -18.71 -18.00
CA ILE A 289 4.55 -19.93 -18.64
C ILE A 289 4.17 -19.61 -20.09
N ASP A 290 4.73 -20.38 -21.03
CA ASP A 290 4.39 -20.42 -22.45
C ASP A 290 4.29 -21.89 -22.90
N ASP A 291 3.59 -22.69 -22.11
CA ASP A 291 3.41 -24.13 -22.32
C ASP A 291 2.00 -24.55 -21.85
N ALA A 292 1.18 -24.91 -22.83
CA ALA A 292 -0.19 -25.37 -22.58
C ALA A 292 -0.24 -26.64 -21.71
N THR A 293 0.78 -27.52 -21.80
CA THR A 293 0.85 -28.76 -21.02
C THR A 293 1.09 -28.46 -19.57
N LEU A 294 2.03 -27.54 -19.27
CA LEU A 294 2.32 -27.13 -17.91
C LEU A 294 1.10 -26.45 -17.25
N ILE A 295 0.34 -25.62 -17.97
CA ILE A 295 -0.91 -25.05 -17.47
C ILE A 295 -1.91 -26.15 -17.09
N LEU A 296 -2.05 -27.19 -17.91
CA LEU A 296 -2.93 -28.30 -17.58
C LEU A 296 -2.45 -29.10 -16.35
N GLU A 297 -1.16 -29.25 -16.16
CA GLU A 297 -0.59 -29.86 -14.96
C GLU A 297 -0.85 -29.03 -13.71
N ILE A 298 -0.63 -27.70 -13.77
CA ILE A 298 -0.95 -26.79 -12.69
C ILE A 298 -2.44 -26.85 -12.35
N GLN A 299 -3.30 -26.91 -13.37
CA GLN A 299 -4.76 -27.04 -13.18
C GLN A 299 -5.19 -28.39 -12.62
N LYS A 300 -4.47 -29.47 -12.86
CA LYS A 300 -4.74 -30.77 -12.19
C LYS A 300 -4.58 -30.66 -10.69
N ASN A 301 -3.55 -29.91 -10.23
CA ASN A 301 -3.28 -29.67 -8.83
C ASN A 301 -4.15 -28.56 -8.22
N GLY A 302 -4.59 -27.61 -9.06
CA GLY A 302 -5.44 -26.47 -8.69
C GLY A 302 -6.65 -26.31 -9.61
N ARG A 303 -7.56 -27.29 -9.61
CA ARG A 303 -8.70 -27.38 -10.55
C ARG A 303 -9.53 -26.10 -10.74
N LYS A 304 -9.59 -25.24 -9.70
CA LYS A 304 -10.38 -24.02 -9.70
C LYS A 304 -9.56 -22.77 -10.04
N LEU A 305 -8.29 -22.92 -10.44
CA LEU A 305 -7.47 -21.75 -10.80
C LEU A 305 -8.15 -20.93 -11.89
N ILE A 306 -8.25 -19.63 -11.63
CA ILE A 306 -8.83 -18.66 -12.57
C ILE A 306 -7.76 -17.96 -13.43
N GLY A 307 -6.51 -17.99 -13.01
CA GLY A 307 -5.37 -17.42 -13.71
C GLY A 307 -4.06 -17.78 -13.05
N VAL A 308 -2.96 -17.42 -13.72
CA VAL A 308 -1.59 -17.56 -13.25
C VAL A 308 -0.80 -16.28 -13.50
N GLU A 309 0.11 -15.94 -12.61
CA GLU A 309 0.96 -14.76 -12.68
C GLU A 309 2.22 -14.96 -11.81
N MET A 310 2.99 -13.90 -11.52
CA MET A 310 4.31 -14.09 -10.93
C MET A 310 4.52 -13.37 -9.58
N GLU A 311 3.58 -12.61 -9.04
CA GLU A 311 3.85 -11.69 -7.93
C GLU A 311 2.87 -11.75 -6.76
N THR A 312 1.59 -12.01 -7.01
CA THR A 312 0.51 -11.83 -6.02
C THR A 312 0.76 -12.60 -4.74
N TYR A 313 1.29 -13.83 -4.82
CA TYR A 313 1.58 -14.61 -3.62
C TYR A 313 2.66 -13.93 -2.75
N GLY A 314 3.70 -13.36 -3.37
CA GLY A 314 4.74 -12.61 -2.67
C GLY A 314 4.17 -11.37 -1.95
N VAL A 315 3.28 -10.62 -2.63
CA VAL A 315 2.58 -9.47 -2.03
C VAL A 315 1.70 -9.90 -0.86
N TYR A 316 0.90 -10.96 -1.03
CA TYR A 316 0.02 -11.47 0.02
C TYR A 316 0.82 -11.99 1.21
N ARG A 317 1.93 -12.69 0.96
CA ARG A 317 2.81 -13.21 2.01
C ARG A 317 3.44 -12.08 2.83
N ALA A 318 3.95 -11.04 2.17
CA ALA A 318 4.53 -9.87 2.82
C ALA A 318 3.53 -9.16 3.74
N VAL A 319 2.27 -9.05 3.31
CA VAL A 319 1.20 -8.46 4.13
C VAL A 319 0.77 -9.39 5.26
N TYR A 320 0.66 -10.69 4.99
CA TYR A 320 0.32 -11.69 6.02
C TYR A 320 1.29 -11.68 7.19
N GLU A 321 2.58 -11.45 6.93
CA GLU A 321 3.64 -11.39 7.93
C GLU A 321 3.96 -9.96 8.43
N ALA A 322 3.23 -8.95 7.93
CA ALA A 322 3.45 -7.57 8.33
C ALA A 322 3.18 -7.34 9.83
N PRO A 323 3.87 -6.39 10.47
CA PRO A 323 3.58 -5.99 11.84
C PRO A 323 2.20 -5.32 11.94
N GLU A 324 1.61 -5.38 13.15
CA GLU A 324 0.36 -4.66 13.43
C GLU A 324 0.56 -3.12 13.42
N PRO A 325 -0.47 -2.35 13.01
CA PRO A 325 -1.72 -2.80 12.43
C PRO A 325 -1.51 -3.31 11.00
N LYS A 326 -1.91 -4.55 10.74
CA LYS A 326 -1.75 -5.16 9.42
C LYS A 326 -2.63 -4.49 8.38
N PRO A 327 -2.10 -4.19 7.19
CA PRO A 327 -2.95 -3.79 6.08
C PRO A 327 -3.85 -4.96 5.63
N ARG A 328 -4.99 -4.64 5.03
CA ARG A 328 -5.66 -5.61 4.18
C ARG A 328 -4.94 -5.71 2.85
N VAL A 329 -5.08 -6.83 2.15
CA VAL A 329 -4.46 -7.05 0.84
C VAL A 329 -5.47 -7.51 -0.19
N VAL A 330 -5.32 -7.04 -1.42
CA VAL A 330 -6.11 -7.47 -2.58
C VAL A 330 -5.27 -7.39 -3.85
N SER A 331 -5.52 -8.28 -4.81
CA SER A 331 -4.94 -8.18 -6.15
C SER A 331 -6.03 -7.88 -7.16
N PHE A 332 -5.73 -7.00 -8.11
CA PHE A 332 -6.53 -6.71 -9.29
C PHE A 332 -5.64 -6.93 -10.50
N LYS A 333 -5.68 -8.12 -11.03
CA LYS A 333 -4.92 -8.50 -12.23
C LYS A 333 -5.89 -8.69 -13.39
N ALA A 334 -5.60 -8.15 -14.57
CA ALA A 334 -6.47 -8.39 -15.72
C ALA A 334 -5.83 -9.32 -16.74
N VAL A 335 -6.67 -10.09 -17.41
CA VAL A 335 -6.24 -11.09 -18.40
C VAL A 335 -5.63 -10.42 -19.61
N CYS A 336 -4.33 -10.63 -19.84
CA CYS A 336 -3.61 -10.15 -21.04
C CYS A 336 -3.31 -11.27 -22.04
N ASP A 337 -3.25 -12.52 -21.60
CA ASP A 337 -3.02 -13.72 -22.41
C ASP A 337 -3.67 -14.96 -21.76
N PHE A 338 -3.52 -16.13 -22.39
CA PHE A 338 -4.01 -17.42 -21.88
C PHE A 338 -2.87 -18.45 -21.73
N ALA A 339 -1.65 -17.97 -21.47
CA ALA A 339 -0.47 -18.75 -21.12
C ALA A 339 0.06 -19.75 -22.19
N ALA A 340 -0.62 -19.90 -23.33
CA ALA A 340 -0.23 -20.79 -24.42
C ALA A 340 -0.20 -20.10 -25.80
N GLU A 341 -0.58 -18.84 -25.86
CA GLU A 341 -0.59 -18.02 -27.09
C GLU A 341 -0.29 -16.58 -26.64
N LYS A 342 0.96 -16.32 -26.31
CA LYS A 342 1.37 -15.01 -25.84
C LYS A 342 1.28 -13.99 -26.97
N SER A 343 0.61 -12.90 -26.66
CA SER A 343 0.55 -11.72 -27.51
C SER A 343 0.56 -10.48 -26.63
N ASP A 344 1.46 -9.57 -26.90
CA ASP A 344 1.56 -8.29 -26.20
C ASP A 344 0.41 -7.34 -26.57
N SER A 345 -0.43 -7.72 -27.55
CA SER A 345 -1.49 -6.86 -28.09
C SER A 345 -2.54 -6.43 -27.07
N TRP A 346 -2.71 -7.18 -25.99
CA TRP A 346 -3.72 -6.90 -24.97
C TRP A 346 -3.17 -6.44 -23.63
N GLN A 347 -1.85 -6.34 -23.48
CA GLN A 347 -1.22 -5.95 -22.20
C GLN A 347 -1.64 -4.55 -21.75
N GLU A 348 -1.65 -3.56 -22.65
CA GLU A 348 -2.07 -2.21 -22.32
C GLU A 348 -3.54 -2.13 -21.93
N TYR A 349 -4.41 -2.85 -22.68
CA TYR A 349 -5.83 -2.92 -22.35
C TYR A 349 -6.08 -3.61 -21.00
N ALA A 350 -5.40 -4.72 -20.74
CA ALA A 350 -5.50 -5.43 -19.48
C ALA A 350 -5.04 -4.55 -18.32
N ALA A 351 -3.87 -3.92 -18.43
CA ALA A 351 -3.37 -3.00 -17.40
C ALA A 351 -4.34 -1.82 -17.14
N PHE A 352 -4.91 -1.26 -18.21
CA PHE A 352 -5.94 -0.23 -18.09
C PHE A 352 -7.17 -0.74 -17.34
N MET A 353 -7.71 -1.92 -17.69
CA MET A 353 -8.89 -2.50 -17.02
C MET A 353 -8.63 -2.78 -15.53
N ALA A 354 -7.45 -3.34 -15.20
CA ALA A 354 -7.05 -3.60 -13.83
C ALA A 354 -6.94 -2.30 -13.01
N ALA A 355 -6.26 -1.29 -13.54
CA ALA A 355 -6.04 -0.02 -12.87
C ALA A 355 -7.35 0.76 -12.65
N GLU A 356 -8.16 0.91 -13.70
CA GLU A 356 -9.44 1.63 -13.61
C GLU A 356 -10.41 0.93 -12.64
N PHE A 357 -10.50 -0.43 -12.71
CA PHE A 357 -11.35 -1.17 -11.78
C PHE A 357 -10.86 -1.02 -10.34
N ALA A 358 -9.56 -1.13 -10.08
CA ALA A 358 -9.00 -0.97 -8.75
C ALA A 358 -9.27 0.42 -8.17
N VAL A 359 -9.09 1.48 -8.95
CA VAL A 359 -9.35 2.86 -8.54
C VAL A 359 -10.83 3.08 -8.25
N GLU A 360 -11.72 2.62 -9.12
CA GLU A 360 -13.16 2.75 -8.93
C GLU A 360 -13.66 1.92 -7.73
N PHE A 361 -13.11 0.72 -7.52
CA PHE A 361 -13.39 -0.11 -6.35
C PHE A 361 -13.01 0.62 -5.06
N VAL A 362 -11.82 1.16 -4.96
CA VAL A 362 -11.37 1.93 -3.79
C VAL A 362 -12.26 3.17 -3.60
N ARG A 363 -12.56 3.90 -4.67
CA ARG A 363 -13.39 5.11 -4.61
C ARG A 363 -14.79 4.85 -4.07
N ARG A 364 -15.44 3.78 -4.52
CA ARG A 364 -16.82 3.45 -4.17
C ARG A 364 -16.95 2.70 -2.85
N GLU A 365 -15.98 1.84 -2.53
CA GLU A 365 -16.13 0.90 -1.42
C GLU A 365 -15.32 1.26 -0.18
N TRP A 366 -14.54 2.34 -0.21
CA TRP A 366 -13.68 2.71 0.92
C TRP A 366 -14.45 2.81 2.24
N THR A 367 -15.56 3.51 2.27
CA THR A 367 -16.40 3.68 3.47
C THR A 367 -17.01 2.36 3.94
N ALA A 368 -17.34 1.46 3.01
CA ALA A 368 -17.82 0.12 3.36
C ALA A 368 -16.72 -0.78 3.93
N LEU A 369 -15.49 -0.61 3.48
CA LEU A 369 -14.33 -1.35 3.99
C LEU A 369 -13.89 -0.83 5.37
N TRP A 370 -13.93 0.48 5.58
CA TRP A 370 -13.58 1.14 6.84
C TRP A 370 -14.73 2.03 7.31
N PRO A 371 -15.78 1.46 7.91
CA PRO A 371 -16.86 2.26 8.48
C PRO A 371 -16.27 3.13 9.60
N LYS A 372 -16.70 4.38 9.64
CA LYS A 372 -16.39 5.26 10.78
C LYS A 372 -16.98 4.60 12.04
N SER A 373 -16.19 4.49 13.09
CA SER A 373 -16.71 4.13 14.41
C SER A 373 -17.80 5.15 14.76
N GLN A 374 -18.98 4.64 15.05
CA GLN A 374 -20.11 5.47 15.56
C GLN A 374 -19.76 5.98 16.93
#